data_da7166517a3e99229b627476e6720d57
#
_entry.id   da7166517a3e99229b627476e6720d57
#
_cell.length_a   1.000
_cell.length_b   1.000
_cell.length_c   1.000
_cell.angle_alpha   90.00
_cell.angle_beta   90.00
_cell.angle_gamma   90.00
#
_symmetry.space_group_name_H-M   'P 1'
#
loop_
_entity.id
_entity.type
_entity.pdbx_description
1 polymer ?
#
loop_
_entity_poly.entity_id
_entity_poly.type
_entity_poly.pdbx_seq_one_letter_code
_entity_poly.pdbx_strand_id
1 'polypeptide(L)'
;IFFEDMFQPGMESLPYILQQTPEKYRPTIYLRCLAQAIDPDDFVHVWGMSKWMSLYEQMCNEIPNVVILASNEEMVAHMRIANWKAPIYNISGLSFGKEEVQSRVEQKPFMERKNRVVFGARWDQEKQPQFFMDMITKFKEKHPETEFAICQGGTLRSNNDYYVKEAKYLEKQGLLTIHENLKKNEYYGILADSRVLFNCALQDWTSNTVSEADALGCNVLFPAYRSFPETFANDRNRLYIPWSKDDAFSKMQILLNQPLSQGKISDWTNGTIDRMIDIIEGKGEQWRRDGNRYRDFV
;
A
#
# COMPACT_ATOMS: atom_id res chain seq x y z
N ILE A 1 -4.41 -25.69 1.49
CA ILE A 1 -4.75 -24.80 2.62
C ILE A 1 -4.22 -23.42 2.29
N PHE A 2 -5.03 -22.37 2.49
CA PHE A 2 -4.66 -20.99 2.23
C PHE A 2 -4.56 -20.21 3.54
N PHE A 3 -3.50 -19.40 3.67
CA PHE A 3 -3.30 -18.46 4.77
C PHE A 3 -3.16 -17.05 4.22
N GLU A 4 -4.02 -16.15 4.70
CA GLU A 4 -4.10 -14.75 4.26
C GLU A 4 -2.87 -13.91 4.65
N ASP A 5 -2.15 -14.35 5.66
CA ASP A 5 -0.88 -13.75 6.08
C ASP A 5 0.06 -14.85 6.57
N MET A 6 1.26 -14.92 6.02
CA MET A 6 2.26 -15.90 6.43
C MET A 6 2.79 -15.67 7.86
N PHE A 7 2.51 -14.54 8.46
CA PHE A 7 2.91 -14.20 9.84
C PHE A 7 1.78 -14.32 10.87
N GLN A 8 0.71 -15.05 10.53
CA GLN A 8 -0.36 -15.31 11.50
C GLN A 8 0.15 -16.09 12.72
N PRO A 9 -0.31 -15.75 13.93
CA PRO A 9 0.04 -16.51 15.13
C PRO A 9 -0.26 -18.02 14.98
N GLY A 10 0.67 -18.87 15.38
CA GLY A 10 0.57 -20.31 15.22
C GLY A 10 1.22 -20.88 13.95
N MET A 11 1.53 -20.03 12.98
CA MET A 11 2.20 -20.44 11.73
C MET A 11 3.62 -20.93 11.96
N GLU A 12 4.27 -20.54 13.05
CA GLU A 12 5.58 -21.00 13.46
C GLU A 12 5.62 -22.53 13.71
N SER A 13 4.48 -23.16 13.97
CA SER A 13 4.35 -24.61 14.10
C SER A 13 4.18 -25.35 12.77
N LEU A 14 3.90 -24.65 11.68
CA LEU A 14 3.61 -25.24 10.38
C LEU A 14 4.74 -26.13 9.84
N PRO A 15 6.03 -25.75 9.91
CA PRO A 15 7.13 -26.59 9.47
C PRO A 15 7.14 -27.95 10.18
N TYR A 16 6.97 -27.94 11.48
CA TYR A 16 6.92 -29.14 12.29
C TYR A 16 5.74 -30.04 11.92
N ILE A 17 4.55 -29.47 11.80
CA ILE A 17 3.33 -30.22 11.45
C ILE A 17 3.49 -30.90 10.09
N LEU A 18 3.98 -30.18 9.08
CA LEU A 18 4.18 -30.73 7.74
C LEU A 18 5.26 -31.82 7.73
N GLN A 19 6.33 -31.65 8.50
CA GLN A 19 7.38 -32.66 8.61
C GLN A 19 6.88 -33.95 9.24
N GLN A 20 6.00 -33.88 10.25
CA GLN A 20 5.38 -35.02 10.88
C GLN A 20 4.26 -35.67 10.05
N THR A 21 3.71 -34.95 9.08
CA THR A 21 2.67 -35.48 8.21
C THR A 21 3.29 -36.33 7.10
N PRO A 22 2.87 -37.63 6.92
CA PRO A 22 3.34 -38.43 5.81
C PRO A 22 3.13 -37.74 4.46
N GLU A 23 4.10 -37.79 3.56
CA GLU A 23 4.15 -37.05 2.31
C GLU A 23 2.84 -37.13 1.50
N LYS A 24 2.26 -38.34 1.39
CA LYS A 24 0.98 -38.56 0.65
C LYS A 24 -0.22 -37.83 1.22
N TYR A 25 -0.14 -37.31 2.43
CA TYR A 25 -1.20 -36.55 3.11
C TYR A 25 -0.87 -35.07 3.28
N ARG A 26 0.33 -34.62 2.87
CA ARG A 26 0.71 -33.23 2.97
C ARG A 26 -0.10 -32.39 1.99
N PRO A 27 -0.88 -31.41 2.47
CA PRO A 27 -1.58 -30.50 1.58
C PRO A 27 -0.59 -29.51 0.93
N THR A 28 -0.97 -28.93 -0.19
CA THR A 28 -0.33 -27.72 -0.68
C THR A 28 -0.73 -26.55 0.21
N ILE A 29 0.26 -25.76 0.64
CA ILE A 29 0.09 -24.60 1.52
C ILE A 29 0.34 -23.34 0.70
N TYR A 30 -0.66 -22.50 0.58
CA TYR A 30 -0.56 -21.19 -0.06
C TYR A 30 -0.40 -20.12 1.01
N LEU A 31 0.71 -19.42 1.01
CA LEU A 31 1.06 -18.38 1.98
C LEU A 31 1.08 -17.03 1.28
N ARG A 32 0.19 -16.13 1.69
CA ARG A 32 0.26 -14.76 1.24
C ARG A 32 1.33 -14.00 2.02
N CYS A 33 2.21 -13.32 1.31
CA CYS A 33 3.23 -12.47 1.89
C CYS A 33 2.80 -11.01 1.84
N LEU A 34 2.67 -10.37 3.01
CA LEU A 34 2.27 -8.97 3.16
C LEU A 34 3.42 -8.08 3.64
N ALA A 35 4.47 -8.67 4.18
CA ALA A 35 5.65 -7.98 4.71
C ALA A 35 6.90 -8.86 4.51
N GLN A 36 8.07 -8.25 4.54
CA GLN A 36 9.34 -8.95 4.34
C GLN A 36 10.44 -8.44 5.26
N ALA A 37 11.20 -9.39 5.85
CA ALA A 37 12.34 -9.05 6.71
C ALA A 37 13.53 -8.44 5.93
N ILE A 38 13.61 -8.63 4.62
CA ILE A 38 14.68 -8.06 3.78
C ILE A 38 14.50 -6.56 3.55
N ASP A 39 13.28 -6.05 3.63
CA ASP A 39 13.01 -4.63 3.37
C ASP A 39 13.33 -3.77 4.60
N PRO A 40 14.37 -2.91 4.55
CA PRO A 40 14.78 -2.11 5.70
C PRO A 40 13.77 -1.01 6.09
N ASP A 41 12.88 -0.64 5.19
CA ASP A 41 11.84 0.36 5.42
C ASP A 41 10.52 -0.27 5.88
N ASP A 42 10.43 -1.60 5.93
CA ASP A 42 9.25 -2.31 6.43
C ASP A 42 9.10 -2.15 7.95
N PHE A 43 7.84 -2.15 8.42
CA PHE A 43 7.53 -2.11 9.86
C PHE A 43 8.22 -3.23 10.64
N VAL A 44 8.54 -4.34 10.00
CA VAL A 44 9.30 -5.46 10.55
C VAL A 44 10.64 -5.01 11.14
N HIS A 45 11.34 -4.09 10.47
CA HIS A 45 12.58 -3.51 10.98
C HIS A 45 12.33 -2.49 12.08
N VAL A 46 11.36 -1.61 11.88
CA VAL A 46 11.00 -0.55 12.85
C VAL A 46 10.59 -1.15 14.19
N TRP A 47 9.89 -2.28 14.19
CA TRP A 47 9.45 -2.97 15.40
C TRP A 47 10.46 -4.00 15.94
N GLY A 48 11.65 -4.09 15.35
CA GLY A 48 12.71 -4.98 15.79
C GLY A 48 12.43 -6.48 15.54
N MET A 49 11.51 -6.79 14.64
CA MET A 49 11.07 -8.16 14.34
C MET A 49 11.91 -8.85 13.25
N SER A 50 12.76 -8.11 12.55
CA SER A 50 13.46 -8.57 11.34
C SER A 50 14.23 -9.88 11.51
N LYS A 51 14.87 -10.10 12.66
CA LYS A 51 15.68 -11.29 12.90
C LYS A 51 14.85 -12.57 12.91
N TRP A 52 13.80 -12.61 13.72
CA TRP A 52 12.97 -13.81 13.83
C TRP A 52 12.09 -14.02 12.60
N MET A 53 11.60 -12.94 11.97
CA MET A 53 10.85 -13.05 10.74
C MET A 53 11.70 -13.56 9.58
N SER A 54 12.96 -13.15 9.49
CA SER A 54 13.91 -13.68 8.51
C SER A 54 14.10 -15.21 8.66
N LEU A 55 14.22 -15.71 9.90
CA LEU A 55 14.31 -17.15 10.15
C LEU A 55 13.02 -17.87 9.77
N TYR A 56 11.88 -17.29 10.09
CA TYR A 56 10.58 -17.84 9.76
C TYR A 56 10.35 -17.89 8.24
N GLU A 57 10.70 -16.81 7.52
CA GLU A 57 10.67 -16.77 6.06
C GLU A 57 11.52 -17.89 5.44
N GLN A 58 12.73 -18.13 5.98
CA GLN A 58 13.58 -19.22 5.53
C GLN A 58 12.92 -20.58 5.77
N MET A 59 12.36 -20.80 6.96
CA MET A 59 11.64 -22.04 7.27
C MET A 59 10.50 -22.28 6.30
N CYS A 60 9.64 -21.29 6.06
CA CYS A 60 8.54 -21.39 5.12
C CYS A 60 9.00 -21.67 3.69
N ASN A 61 10.15 -21.09 3.30
CA ASN A 61 10.74 -21.29 1.98
C ASN A 61 11.32 -22.71 1.78
N GLU A 62 11.74 -23.37 2.84
CA GLU A 62 12.36 -24.69 2.77
C GLU A 62 11.37 -25.86 2.96
N ILE A 63 10.14 -25.57 3.33
CA ILE A 63 9.10 -26.57 3.51
C ILE A 63 8.61 -27.06 2.13
N PRO A 64 8.55 -28.39 1.90
CA PRO A 64 7.91 -28.94 0.70
C PRO A 64 6.42 -28.57 0.66
N ASN A 65 5.88 -28.40 -0.53
CA ASN A 65 4.48 -28.08 -0.81
C ASN A 65 4.03 -26.66 -0.37
N VAL A 66 4.94 -25.74 -0.12
CA VAL A 66 4.61 -24.33 0.12
C VAL A 66 4.67 -23.56 -1.19
N VAL A 67 3.66 -22.73 -1.42
CA VAL A 67 3.53 -21.79 -2.53
C VAL A 67 3.38 -20.39 -1.94
N ILE A 68 4.19 -19.47 -2.39
CA ILE A 68 4.16 -18.07 -1.93
C ILE A 68 3.35 -17.21 -2.90
N LEU A 69 2.47 -16.40 -2.34
CA LEU A 69 1.66 -15.42 -3.07
C LEU A 69 2.17 -14.01 -2.74
N ALA A 70 2.80 -13.38 -3.70
CA ALA A 70 3.36 -12.04 -3.60
C ALA A 70 2.39 -11.00 -4.17
N SER A 71 2.38 -9.82 -3.61
CA SER A 71 1.42 -8.77 -3.98
C SER A 71 1.82 -8.00 -5.26
N ASN A 72 3.08 -8.06 -5.67
CA ASN A 72 3.61 -7.34 -6.84
C ASN A 72 4.96 -7.90 -7.29
N GLU A 73 5.43 -7.47 -8.46
CA GLU A 73 6.70 -7.91 -9.05
C GLU A 73 7.91 -7.51 -8.22
N GLU A 74 7.89 -6.35 -7.56
CA GLU A 74 9.00 -5.92 -6.73
C GLU A 74 9.17 -6.82 -5.51
N MET A 75 8.06 -7.20 -4.86
CA MET A 75 8.09 -8.17 -3.76
C MET A 75 8.66 -9.51 -4.22
N VAL A 76 8.27 -9.99 -5.40
CA VAL A 76 8.85 -11.20 -6.00
C VAL A 76 10.35 -11.05 -6.22
N ALA A 77 10.79 -9.90 -6.75
CA ALA A 77 12.21 -9.63 -6.98
C ALA A 77 13.00 -9.65 -5.66
N HIS A 78 12.49 -9.03 -4.60
CA HIS A 78 13.11 -9.07 -3.27
C HIS A 78 13.22 -10.51 -2.73
N MET A 79 12.18 -11.32 -2.88
CA MET A 79 12.21 -12.72 -2.48
C MET A 79 13.30 -13.49 -3.25
N ARG A 80 13.44 -13.26 -4.54
CA ARG A 80 14.48 -13.91 -5.35
C ARG A 80 15.90 -13.42 -5.00
N ILE A 81 16.07 -12.15 -4.69
CA ILE A 81 17.33 -11.62 -4.17
C ILE A 81 17.66 -12.26 -2.81
N ALA A 82 16.68 -12.45 -1.95
CA ALA A 82 16.81 -13.15 -0.67
C ALA A 82 16.94 -14.68 -0.82
N ASN A 83 17.07 -15.18 -2.05
CA ASN A 83 17.27 -16.60 -2.36
C ASN A 83 16.12 -17.53 -1.96
N TRP A 84 14.89 -17.04 -2.03
CA TRP A 84 13.71 -17.88 -1.83
C TRP A 84 13.60 -18.90 -2.97
N LYS A 85 13.42 -20.19 -2.61
CA LYS A 85 13.37 -21.32 -3.53
C LYS A 85 11.97 -21.80 -3.84
N ALA A 86 11.03 -21.51 -2.95
CA ALA A 86 9.62 -21.89 -3.12
C ALA A 86 9.04 -21.35 -4.44
N PRO A 87 8.03 -21.99 -5.01
CA PRO A 87 7.22 -21.39 -6.06
C PRO A 87 6.63 -20.06 -5.60
N ILE A 88 6.80 -19.00 -6.38
CA ILE A 88 6.27 -17.67 -6.08
C ILE A 88 5.39 -17.24 -7.23
N TYR A 89 4.19 -16.74 -6.90
CA TYR A 89 3.24 -16.18 -7.86
C TYR A 89 2.93 -14.75 -7.50
N ASN A 90 2.94 -13.86 -8.48
CA ASN A 90 2.44 -12.50 -8.32
C ASN A 90 0.91 -12.52 -8.47
N ILE A 91 0.21 -12.15 -7.40
CA ILE A 91 -1.27 -12.06 -7.40
C ILE A 91 -1.77 -10.65 -7.70
N SER A 92 -0.88 -9.70 -7.93
CA SER A 92 -1.19 -8.31 -8.30
C SER A 92 -2.14 -7.61 -7.34
N GLY A 93 -1.70 -7.41 -6.10
CA GLY A 93 -2.40 -6.57 -5.14
C GLY A 93 -3.14 -7.30 -4.01
N LEU A 94 -4.09 -6.61 -3.43
CA LEU A 94 -4.97 -7.09 -2.35
C LEU A 94 -6.39 -7.25 -2.90
N SER A 95 -7.12 -8.24 -2.41
CA SER A 95 -8.57 -8.30 -2.68
C SER A 95 -9.24 -7.03 -2.14
N PHE A 96 -10.08 -6.41 -2.95
CA PHE A 96 -10.70 -5.13 -2.63
C PHE A 96 -12.15 -5.09 -3.14
N GLY A 97 -13.07 -4.81 -2.24
CA GLY A 97 -14.51 -4.69 -2.56
C GLY A 97 -14.88 -3.25 -2.97
N LYS A 98 -14.66 -2.90 -4.25
CA LYS A 98 -14.95 -1.55 -4.78
C LYS A 98 -16.42 -1.15 -4.53
N GLU A 99 -17.34 -2.02 -4.89
CA GLU A 99 -18.78 -1.79 -4.76
C GLU A 99 -19.19 -1.63 -3.30
N GLU A 100 -18.57 -2.39 -2.40
CA GLU A 100 -18.79 -2.26 -0.96
C GLU A 100 -18.36 -0.88 -0.46
N VAL A 101 -17.17 -0.42 -0.84
CA VAL A 101 -16.67 0.90 -0.44
C VAL A 101 -17.56 2.01 -0.99
N GLN A 102 -17.95 1.93 -2.26
CA GLN A 102 -18.82 2.90 -2.91
C GLN A 102 -20.22 2.97 -2.28
N SER A 103 -20.75 1.83 -1.83
CA SER A 103 -22.08 1.77 -1.21
C SER A 103 -22.15 2.41 0.19
N ARG A 104 -20.99 2.63 0.83
CA ARG A 104 -20.94 3.14 2.22
C ARG A 104 -21.08 4.65 2.35
N VAL A 105 -20.88 5.40 1.26
CA VAL A 105 -20.91 6.86 1.27
C VAL A 105 -21.47 7.41 -0.04
N GLU A 106 -22.14 8.56 0.04
CA GLU A 106 -22.57 9.31 -1.13
C GLU A 106 -21.35 9.91 -1.82
N GLN A 107 -21.28 9.75 -3.15
CA GLN A 107 -20.22 10.31 -3.96
C GLN A 107 -20.68 11.61 -4.61
N LYS A 108 -19.86 12.64 -4.51
CA LYS A 108 -20.10 13.94 -5.13
C LYS A 108 -19.38 14.04 -6.48
N PRO A 109 -19.91 14.79 -7.43
CA PRO A 109 -19.17 15.22 -8.62
C PRO A 109 -17.85 15.86 -8.21
N PHE A 110 -16.78 15.61 -8.94
CA PHE A 110 -15.43 16.02 -8.56
C PHE A 110 -15.31 17.53 -8.24
N MET A 111 -15.94 18.37 -9.06
CA MET A 111 -15.88 19.84 -8.88
C MET A 111 -16.67 20.36 -7.68
N GLU A 112 -17.61 19.57 -7.15
CA GLU A 112 -18.36 19.90 -5.95
C GLU A 112 -17.65 19.49 -4.67
N ARG A 113 -16.56 18.71 -4.79
CA ARG A 113 -15.74 18.27 -3.66
C ARG A 113 -14.91 19.42 -3.13
N LYS A 114 -14.57 19.37 -1.87
CA LYS A 114 -13.63 20.30 -1.26
C LYS A 114 -12.29 20.28 -1.96
N ASN A 115 -11.70 21.44 -2.11
CA ASN A 115 -10.33 21.61 -2.57
C ASN A 115 -9.39 21.15 -1.46
N ARG A 116 -9.39 19.82 -1.22
CA ARG A 116 -8.71 19.19 -0.09
C ARG A 116 -7.74 18.09 -0.54
N VAL A 117 -6.57 18.11 0.12
CA VAL A 117 -5.55 17.07 0.05
C VAL A 117 -5.58 16.27 1.35
N VAL A 118 -5.68 14.94 1.24
CA VAL A 118 -5.77 14.02 2.38
C VAL A 118 -4.50 13.18 2.48
N PHE A 119 -3.98 13.02 3.70
CA PHE A 119 -3.01 12.01 4.07
C PHE A 119 -3.72 10.92 4.87
N GLY A 120 -3.76 9.70 4.34
CA GLY A 120 -4.53 8.57 4.90
C GLY A 120 -3.68 7.39 5.39
N ALA A 121 -2.38 7.58 5.65
CA ALA A 121 -1.48 6.54 6.12
C ALA A 121 -1.11 6.71 7.61
N ARG A 122 -0.42 5.72 8.20
CA ARG A 122 0.19 5.87 9.52
C ARG A 122 1.13 7.07 9.52
N TRP A 123 1.26 7.73 10.66
CA TRP A 123 2.10 8.93 10.79
C TRP A 123 3.53 8.58 11.24
N ASP A 124 4.04 7.45 10.77
CA ASP A 124 5.37 6.92 11.07
C ASP A 124 6.40 7.35 10.02
N GLN A 125 7.67 7.27 10.37
CA GLN A 125 8.77 7.80 9.58
C GLN A 125 8.81 7.25 8.14
N GLU A 126 8.51 5.98 7.92
CA GLU A 126 8.50 5.35 6.61
C GLU A 126 7.40 5.90 5.68
N LYS A 127 6.39 6.57 6.23
CA LYS A 127 5.36 7.28 5.47
C LYS A 127 5.68 8.75 5.18
N GLN A 128 6.89 9.19 5.54
CA GLN A 128 7.44 10.52 5.26
C GLN A 128 6.56 11.69 5.73
N PRO A 129 6.18 11.77 7.03
CA PRO A 129 5.38 12.88 7.55
C PRO A 129 5.99 14.25 7.27
N GLN A 130 7.33 14.37 7.36
CA GLN A 130 8.05 15.63 7.11
C GLN A 130 7.81 16.13 5.69
N PHE A 131 7.86 15.23 4.70
CA PHE A 131 7.63 15.62 3.30
C PHE A 131 6.21 16.15 3.11
N PHE A 132 5.21 15.51 3.75
CA PHE A 132 3.83 16.01 3.71
C PHE A 132 3.70 17.40 4.35
N MET A 133 4.29 17.63 5.53
CA MET A 133 4.24 18.91 6.22
C MET A 133 4.95 20.03 5.44
N ASP A 134 6.10 19.73 4.83
CA ASP A 134 6.79 20.65 3.94
C ASP A 134 5.94 21.02 2.72
N MET A 135 5.18 20.06 2.19
CA MET A 135 4.24 20.31 1.09
C MET A 135 3.07 21.20 1.50
N ILE A 136 2.55 21.05 2.73
CA ILE A 136 1.53 21.97 3.27
C ILE A 136 2.04 23.41 3.23
N THR A 137 3.20 23.65 3.83
CA THR A 137 3.81 24.97 3.90
C THR A 137 4.00 25.57 2.51
N LYS A 138 4.66 24.81 1.62
CA LYS A 138 4.92 25.24 0.24
C LYS A 138 3.64 25.52 -0.55
N PHE A 139 2.60 24.70 -0.33
CA PHE A 139 1.35 24.82 -1.09
C PHE A 139 0.51 25.99 -0.61
N LYS A 140 0.43 26.21 0.69
CA LYS A 140 -0.31 27.31 1.32
C LYS A 140 0.22 28.71 0.95
N GLU A 141 1.50 28.84 0.62
CA GLU A 141 2.08 30.09 0.12
C GLU A 141 1.42 30.59 -1.17
N LYS A 142 1.02 29.68 -2.07
CA LYS A 142 0.42 29.99 -3.37
C LYS A 142 -1.08 29.72 -3.45
N HIS A 143 -1.57 28.79 -2.66
CA HIS A 143 -2.95 28.29 -2.63
C HIS A 143 -3.48 28.22 -1.19
N PRO A 144 -3.67 29.38 -0.53
CA PRO A 144 -4.11 29.45 0.87
C PRO A 144 -5.48 28.81 1.10
N GLU A 145 -6.32 28.74 0.07
CA GLU A 145 -7.66 28.15 0.09
C GLU A 145 -7.67 26.62 0.13
N THR A 146 -6.57 25.96 -0.23
CA THR A 146 -6.50 24.50 -0.23
C THR A 146 -6.48 23.94 1.17
N GLU A 147 -7.40 23.04 1.49
CA GLU A 147 -7.44 22.33 2.77
C GLU A 147 -6.45 21.16 2.76
N PHE A 148 -5.82 20.92 3.91
CA PHE A 148 -5.01 19.72 4.15
C PHE A 148 -5.58 18.97 5.35
N ALA A 149 -5.64 17.64 5.25
CA ALA A 149 -6.17 16.80 6.32
C ALA A 149 -5.31 15.56 6.54
N ILE A 150 -5.11 15.20 7.81
CA ILE A 150 -4.59 13.89 8.23
C ILE A 150 -5.78 13.08 8.73
N CYS A 151 -5.91 11.83 8.28
CA CYS A 151 -6.97 10.90 8.70
C CYS A 151 -6.36 9.69 9.40
N GLN A 152 -6.77 9.46 10.66
CA GLN A 152 -6.30 8.36 11.49
C GLN A 152 -7.47 7.57 12.08
N GLY A 153 -7.38 6.24 12.05
CA GLY A 153 -8.36 5.36 12.70
C GLY A 153 -8.23 5.29 14.23
N GLY A 154 -7.17 5.85 14.79
CA GLY A 154 -6.92 6.01 16.22
C GLY A 154 -6.42 7.42 16.51
N THR A 155 -5.87 7.64 17.71
CA THR A 155 -5.19 8.88 18.04
C THR A 155 -3.92 9.04 17.20
N LEU A 156 -3.60 10.26 16.79
CA LEU A 156 -2.39 10.56 16.03
C LEU A 156 -1.17 10.20 16.86
N ARG A 157 -0.40 9.24 16.36
CA ARG A 157 0.84 8.76 16.98
C ARG A 157 1.89 8.49 15.92
N SER A 158 3.14 8.55 16.32
CA SER A 158 4.29 8.26 15.48
C SER A 158 5.37 7.57 16.29
N ASN A 159 6.26 6.82 15.63
CA ASN A 159 7.52 6.36 16.18
C ASN A 159 8.53 7.51 16.42
N ASN A 160 8.20 8.72 16.00
CA ASN A 160 8.97 9.95 16.28
C ASN A 160 8.01 11.06 16.74
N ASP A 161 8.09 11.42 18.02
CA ASP A 161 7.24 12.43 18.65
C ASP A 161 7.31 13.81 17.99
N TYR A 162 8.41 14.13 17.32
CA TYR A 162 8.56 15.38 16.59
C TYR A 162 7.45 15.55 15.56
N TYR A 163 7.14 14.51 14.79
CA TYR A 163 6.13 14.58 13.75
C TYR A 163 4.71 14.84 14.29
N VAL A 164 4.41 14.31 15.47
CA VAL A 164 3.11 14.56 16.14
C VAL A 164 3.04 16.01 16.62
N LYS A 165 4.12 16.52 17.24
CA LYS A 165 4.19 17.90 17.74
C LYS A 165 4.07 18.91 16.59
N GLU A 166 4.77 18.68 15.50
CA GLU A 166 4.75 19.54 14.33
C GLU A 166 3.40 19.53 13.63
N ALA A 167 2.76 18.38 13.46
CA ALA A 167 1.41 18.29 12.90
C ALA A 167 0.41 19.09 13.75
N LYS A 168 0.44 18.95 15.08
CA LYS A 168 -0.42 19.71 16.00
C LYS A 168 -0.12 21.21 15.98
N TYR A 169 1.14 21.58 15.76
CA TYR A 169 1.49 22.98 15.56
C TYR A 169 0.86 23.55 14.28
N LEU A 170 0.97 22.85 13.14
CA LEU A 170 0.34 23.26 11.89
C LEU A 170 -1.20 23.32 12.01
N GLU A 171 -1.80 22.40 12.74
CA GLU A 171 -3.24 22.45 13.02
C GLU A 171 -3.61 23.70 13.82
N LYS A 172 -2.87 24.04 14.85
CA LYS A 172 -3.06 25.28 15.65
C LYS A 172 -2.92 26.54 14.82
N GLN A 173 -2.09 26.51 13.76
CA GLN A 173 -1.95 27.61 12.80
C GLN A 173 -3.07 27.65 11.75
N GLY A 174 -4.01 26.70 11.75
CA GLY A 174 -5.08 26.60 10.77
C GLY A 174 -4.63 26.14 9.37
N LEU A 175 -3.42 25.54 9.27
CA LEU A 175 -2.86 25.07 8.01
C LEU A 175 -3.24 23.61 7.71
N LEU A 176 -3.64 22.87 8.73
CA LEU A 176 -3.92 21.44 8.69
C LEU A 176 -5.13 21.14 9.58
N THR A 177 -5.90 20.11 9.23
CA THR A 177 -6.92 19.52 10.10
C THR A 177 -6.53 18.08 10.41
N ILE A 178 -6.57 17.69 11.69
CA ILE A 178 -6.28 16.31 12.11
C ILE A 178 -7.59 15.64 12.52
N HIS A 179 -7.93 14.57 11.80
CA HIS A 179 -9.07 13.72 12.11
C HIS A 179 -8.57 12.45 12.80
N GLU A 180 -8.93 12.28 14.06
CA GLU A 180 -8.55 11.14 14.89
C GLU A 180 -9.75 10.23 15.18
N ASN A 181 -9.47 8.96 15.49
CA ASN A 181 -10.46 7.95 15.89
C ASN A 181 -11.59 7.76 14.86
N LEU A 182 -11.28 7.95 13.59
CA LEU A 182 -12.25 7.81 12.51
C LEU A 182 -12.71 6.35 12.36
N LYS A 183 -14.02 6.17 12.27
CA LYS A 183 -14.61 4.94 11.75
C LYS A 183 -14.43 4.89 10.22
N LYS A 184 -14.49 3.70 9.65
CA LYS A 184 -14.28 3.51 8.20
C LYS A 184 -15.22 4.38 7.35
N ASN A 185 -16.50 4.47 7.69
CA ASN A 185 -17.47 5.30 6.94
C ASN A 185 -17.16 6.79 7.03
N GLU A 186 -16.67 7.27 8.17
CA GLU A 186 -16.27 8.67 8.33
C GLU A 186 -15.05 9.00 7.48
N TYR A 187 -14.06 8.10 7.47
CA TYR A 187 -12.88 8.19 6.60
C TYR A 187 -13.27 8.18 5.12
N TYR A 188 -14.16 7.28 4.71
CA TYR A 188 -14.65 7.23 3.34
C TYR A 188 -15.44 8.50 2.96
N GLY A 189 -16.20 9.06 3.87
CA GLY A 189 -16.88 10.36 3.67
C GLY A 189 -15.88 11.50 3.42
N ILE A 190 -14.77 11.52 4.16
CA ILE A 190 -13.70 12.50 3.95
C ILE A 190 -13.05 12.31 2.56
N LEU A 191 -12.75 11.07 2.15
CA LEU A 191 -12.18 10.79 0.82
C LEU A 191 -13.15 11.17 -0.30
N ALA A 192 -14.43 10.80 -0.19
CA ALA A 192 -15.46 11.10 -1.20
C ALA A 192 -15.72 12.61 -1.34
N ASP A 193 -15.44 13.40 -0.29
CA ASP A 193 -15.55 14.87 -0.28
C ASP A 193 -14.21 15.58 -0.55
N SER A 194 -13.14 14.84 -0.90
CA SER A 194 -11.82 15.39 -1.16
C SER A 194 -11.40 15.16 -2.62
N ARG A 195 -10.48 16.00 -3.11
CA ARG A 195 -10.01 15.90 -4.49
C ARG A 195 -8.76 15.08 -4.65
N VAL A 196 -7.85 15.07 -3.65
CA VAL A 196 -6.56 14.39 -3.76
C VAL A 196 -6.24 13.61 -2.48
N LEU A 197 -5.86 12.34 -2.63
CA LEU A 197 -5.09 11.59 -1.64
C LEU A 197 -3.61 11.70 -2.01
N PHE A 198 -2.80 12.26 -1.12
CA PHE A 198 -1.37 12.41 -1.29
C PHE A 198 -0.62 11.46 -0.35
N ASN A 199 0.19 10.60 -0.93
CA ASN A 199 1.04 9.67 -0.20
C ASN A 199 2.51 9.95 -0.51
N CYS A 200 3.35 9.92 0.52
CA CYS A 200 4.79 10.12 0.43
C CYS A 200 5.58 8.90 0.89
N ALA A 201 4.94 7.76 1.08
CA ALA A 201 5.55 6.57 1.65
C ALA A 201 6.79 6.12 0.86
N LEU A 202 7.83 5.73 1.59
CA LEU A 202 8.98 5.02 1.05
C LEU A 202 8.73 3.50 1.01
N GLN A 203 7.78 3.02 1.80
CA GLN A 203 7.44 1.62 1.88
C GLN A 203 5.91 1.46 1.94
N ASP A 204 5.38 0.74 0.98
CA ASP A 204 4.01 0.24 0.97
C ASP A 204 3.92 -0.80 -0.17
N TRP A 205 3.86 -2.08 0.16
CA TRP A 205 3.78 -3.13 -0.86
C TRP A 205 2.46 -3.07 -1.62
N THR A 206 1.39 -2.77 -0.89
CA THR A 206 0.05 -2.54 -1.45
C THR A 206 -0.68 -1.55 -0.55
N SER A 207 -1.14 -0.46 -1.13
CA SER A 207 -1.81 0.58 -0.35
C SER A 207 -3.33 0.46 -0.44
N ASN A 208 -3.96 0.02 0.64
CA ASN A 208 -5.42 0.00 0.73
C ASN A 208 -6.03 1.40 0.54
N THR A 209 -5.35 2.43 1.07
CA THR A 209 -5.83 3.82 0.96
C THR A 209 -5.88 4.31 -0.48
N VAL A 210 -5.01 3.79 -1.34
CA VAL A 210 -5.03 4.08 -2.78
C VAL A 210 -6.28 3.53 -3.44
N SER A 211 -6.54 2.24 -3.22
CA SER A 211 -7.71 1.56 -3.80
C SER A 211 -9.01 2.18 -3.29
N GLU A 212 -9.07 2.53 -2.01
CA GLU A 212 -10.21 3.21 -1.39
C GLU A 212 -10.44 4.61 -2.00
N ALA A 213 -9.38 5.41 -2.15
CA ALA A 213 -9.46 6.74 -2.74
C ALA A 213 -9.89 6.69 -4.23
N ASP A 214 -9.28 5.78 -5.01
CA ASP A 214 -9.63 5.59 -6.41
C ASP A 214 -11.09 5.13 -6.59
N ALA A 215 -11.56 4.20 -5.76
CA ALA A 215 -12.95 3.73 -5.76
C ALA A 215 -13.94 4.85 -5.44
N LEU A 216 -13.57 5.78 -4.58
CA LEU A 216 -14.38 6.93 -4.18
C LEU A 216 -14.20 8.15 -5.08
N GLY A 217 -13.41 8.01 -6.15
CA GLY A 217 -13.18 9.08 -7.13
C GLY A 217 -12.33 10.23 -6.62
N CYS A 218 -11.56 10.00 -5.56
CA CYS A 218 -10.51 10.89 -5.12
C CYS A 218 -9.26 10.63 -5.98
N ASN A 219 -8.67 11.66 -6.56
CA ASN A 219 -7.41 11.51 -7.28
C ASN A 219 -6.30 11.05 -6.32
N VAL A 220 -5.35 10.27 -6.82
CA VAL A 220 -4.24 9.78 -6.01
C VAL A 220 -2.91 10.29 -6.56
N LEU A 221 -2.00 10.70 -5.68
CA LEU A 221 -0.66 11.16 -6.00
C LEU A 221 0.37 10.45 -5.12
N PHE A 222 1.30 9.73 -5.75
CA PHE A 222 2.28 8.87 -5.10
C PHE A 222 3.69 9.09 -5.65
N PRO A 223 4.74 8.72 -4.92
CA PRO A 223 6.10 8.75 -5.48
C PRO A 223 6.26 7.64 -6.54
N ALA A 224 6.99 7.93 -7.62
CA ALA A 224 7.42 6.93 -8.59
C ALA A 224 8.52 6.05 -7.98
N TYR A 225 8.18 5.24 -6.98
CA TYR A 225 9.11 4.49 -6.17
C TYR A 225 8.56 3.10 -5.86
N ARG A 226 9.42 2.08 -5.86
CA ARG A 226 9.11 0.68 -5.56
C ARG A 226 7.90 0.16 -6.35
N SER A 227 6.90 -0.38 -5.67
CA SER A 227 5.71 -1.01 -6.26
C SER A 227 4.69 -0.01 -6.84
N PHE A 228 4.80 1.29 -6.55
CA PHE A 228 3.81 2.26 -7.00
C PHE A 228 3.73 2.41 -8.54
N PRO A 229 4.85 2.41 -9.30
CA PRO A 229 4.76 2.40 -10.77
C PRO A 229 3.97 1.22 -11.32
N GLU A 230 4.13 0.01 -10.76
CA GLU A 230 3.34 -1.17 -11.13
C GLU A 230 1.87 -0.98 -10.81
N THR A 231 1.55 -0.55 -9.58
CA THR A 231 0.18 -0.32 -9.11
C THR A 231 -0.58 0.64 -10.01
N PHE A 232 0.08 1.67 -10.52
CA PHE A 232 -0.53 2.69 -11.37
C PHE A 232 -0.31 2.46 -12.87
N ALA A 233 0.17 1.29 -13.28
CA ALA A 233 0.52 1.00 -14.68
C ALA A 233 1.37 2.12 -15.31
N ASN A 234 2.31 2.66 -14.56
CA ASN A 234 3.17 3.79 -14.94
C ASN A 234 2.43 5.07 -15.33
N ASP A 235 1.22 5.30 -14.82
CA ASP A 235 0.50 6.55 -15.06
C ASP A 235 1.23 7.75 -14.44
N ARG A 236 1.95 8.48 -15.27
CA ARG A 236 2.76 9.64 -14.87
C ARG A 236 1.96 10.77 -14.23
N ASN A 237 0.65 10.82 -14.44
CA ASN A 237 -0.20 11.83 -13.81
C ASN A 237 -0.43 11.54 -12.32
N ARG A 238 -0.28 10.28 -11.91
CA ARG A 238 -0.44 9.82 -10.53
C ARG A 238 0.87 9.67 -9.77
N LEU A 239 2.00 9.75 -10.47
CA LEU A 239 3.32 9.48 -9.93
C LEU A 239 4.20 10.73 -9.98
N TYR A 240 4.78 11.13 -8.85
CA TYR A 240 5.77 12.19 -8.81
C TYR A 240 7.18 11.64 -8.60
N ILE A 241 8.20 12.41 -9.01
CA ILE A 241 9.61 12.06 -8.80
C ILE A 241 9.87 12.00 -7.30
N PRO A 242 10.36 10.86 -6.75
CA PRO A 242 10.62 10.72 -5.32
C PRO A 242 11.46 11.88 -4.77
N TRP A 243 11.06 12.39 -3.61
CA TRP A 243 11.65 13.54 -2.89
C TRP A 243 11.61 14.88 -3.63
N SER A 244 11.10 14.95 -4.85
CA SER A 244 10.94 16.22 -5.58
C SER A 244 9.66 16.95 -5.12
N LYS A 245 9.84 17.95 -4.24
CA LYS A 245 8.73 18.81 -3.80
C LYS A 245 8.14 19.64 -4.96
N ASP A 246 8.97 19.99 -5.95
CA ASP A 246 8.52 20.78 -7.11
C ASP A 246 7.64 19.95 -8.05
N ASP A 247 8.03 18.70 -8.32
CA ASP A 247 7.23 17.81 -9.15
C ASP A 247 5.93 17.42 -8.45
N ALA A 248 5.99 17.06 -7.15
CA ALA A 248 4.80 16.78 -6.34
C ALA A 248 3.85 17.98 -6.29
N PHE A 249 4.38 19.19 -6.11
CA PHE A 249 3.60 20.43 -6.10
C PHE A 249 2.87 20.64 -7.44
N SER A 250 3.60 20.55 -8.56
CA SER A 250 3.04 20.79 -9.90
C SER A 250 1.93 19.77 -10.21
N LYS A 251 2.14 18.51 -9.89
CA LYS A 251 1.14 17.45 -10.10
C LYS A 251 -0.06 17.61 -9.17
N MET A 252 0.15 17.97 -7.92
CA MET A 252 -0.94 18.23 -6.97
C MET A 252 -1.84 19.37 -7.45
N GLN A 253 -1.28 20.47 -8.03
CA GLN A 253 -2.06 21.54 -8.62
C GLN A 253 -2.96 21.04 -9.76
N ILE A 254 -2.44 20.19 -10.63
CA ILE A 254 -3.22 19.59 -11.73
C ILE A 254 -4.34 18.72 -11.17
N LEU A 255 -4.01 17.82 -10.23
CA LEU A 255 -4.95 16.85 -9.66
C LEU A 255 -6.06 17.51 -8.82
N LEU A 256 -5.83 18.67 -8.24
CA LEU A 256 -6.86 19.44 -7.54
C LEU A 256 -7.89 20.07 -8.49
N ASN A 257 -7.55 20.23 -9.76
CA ASN A 257 -8.40 20.91 -10.74
C ASN A 257 -8.98 20.00 -11.83
N GLN A 258 -8.46 18.78 -11.96
CA GLN A 258 -8.88 17.86 -13.02
C GLN A 258 -9.11 16.45 -12.47
N PRO A 259 -10.30 15.86 -12.69
CA PRO A 259 -10.52 14.46 -12.35
C PRO A 259 -9.70 13.56 -13.27
N LEU A 260 -9.02 12.58 -12.69
CA LEU A 260 -8.44 11.49 -13.47
C LEU A 260 -9.49 10.41 -13.76
N SER A 261 -9.22 9.59 -14.77
CA SER A 261 -10.05 8.40 -15.02
C SER A 261 -10.01 7.48 -13.79
N GLN A 262 -11.19 7.21 -13.25
CA GLN A 262 -11.36 6.35 -12.07
C GLN A 262 -11.34 4.86 -12.46
N GLY A 263 -11.04 4.03 -11.49
CA GLY A 263 -11.30 2.60 -11.59
C GLY A 263 -10.11 1.74 -12.04
N LYS A 264 -9.05 2.29 -12.61
CA LYS A 264 -7.91 1.48 -13.09
C LYS A 264 -7.21 0.71 -11.97
N ILE A 265 -7.10 1.30 -10.78
CA ILE A 265 -6.44 0.68 -9.63
C ILE A 265 -7.36 -0.36 -9.01
N SER A 266 -8.64 -0.01 -8.82
CA SER A 266 -9.63 -0.93 -8.27
C SER A 266 -9.90 -2.12 -9.20
N ASP A 267 -9.87 -1.92 -10.52
CA ASP A 267 -10.01 -3.01 -11.48
C ASP A 267 -8.79 -3.96 -11.44
N TRP A 268 -7.58 -3.44 -11.24
CA TRP A 268 -6.39 -4.23 -11.06
C TRP A 268 -6.44 -5.09 -9.79
N THR A 269 -6.92 -4.53 -8.68
CA THR A 269 -7.08 -5.26 -7.40
C THR A 269 -8.25 -6.23 -7.40
N ASN A 270 -9.33 -5.95 -8.12
CA ASN A 270 -10.49 -6.86 -8.22
C ASN A 270 -10.13 -8.23 -8.82
N GLY A 271 -9.18 -8.29 -9.77
CA GLY A 271 -8.72 -9.54 -10.35
C GLY A 271 -7.83 -10.40 -9.42
N THR A 272 -7.51 -9.96 -8.21
CA THR A 272 -6.62 -10.69 -7.30
C THR A 272 -7.19 -12.03 -6.88
N ILE A 273 -8.48 -12.09 -6.56
CA ILE A 273 -9.16 -13.34 -6.14
C ILE A 273 -9.15 -14.36 -7.28
N ASP A 274 -9.49 -13.93 -8.49
CA ASP A 274 -9.51 -14.81 -9.66
C ASP A 274 -8.11 -15.38 -9.95
N ARG A 275 -7.07 -14.54 -9.87
CA ARG A 275 -5.67 -14.98 -9.99
C ARG A 275 -5.28 -15.99 -8.91
N MET A 276 -5.71 -15.79 -7.67
CA MET A 276 -5.45 -16.76 -6.59
C MET A 276 -6.18 -18.09 -6.85
N ILE A 277 -7.41 -18.06 -7.31
CA ILE A 277 -8.16 -19.27 -7.69
C ILE A 277 -7.44 -20.00 -8.83
N ASP A 278 -7.04 -19.30 -9.88
CA ASP A 278 -6.29 -19.89 -11.00
C ASP A 278 -4.99 -20.55 -10.54
N ILE A 279 -4.26 -19.95 -9.61
CA ILE A 279 -3.05 -20.53 -9.04
C ILE A 279 -3.38 -21.80 -8.25
N ILE A 280 -4.42 -21.79 -7.44
CA ILE A 280 -4.86 -22.95 -6.63
C ILE A 280 -5.31 -24.09 -7.53
N GLU A 281 -5.95 -23.79 -8.66
CA GLU A 281 -6.40 -24.76 -9.66
C GLU A 281 -5.27 -25.22 -10.63
N GLY A 282 -4.04 -24.73 -10.44
CA GLY A 282 -2.89 -25.08 -11.28
C GLY A 282 -2.86 -24.41 -12.66
N LYS A 283 -3.66 -23.37 -12.87
CA LYS A 283 -3.72 -22.57 -14.11
C LYS A 283 -2.83 -21.33 -14.06
N GLY A 284 -2.38 -20.93 -12.87
CA GLY A 284 -1.56 -19.74 -12.67
C GLY A 284 -0.17 -19.86 -13.29
N GLU A 285 0.34 -18.77 -13.84
CA GLU A 285 1.72 -18.69 -14.31
C GLU A 285 2.67 -18.44 -13.14
N GLN A 286 3.55 -19.40 -12.88
CA GLN A 286 4.63 -19.20 -11.92
C GLN A 286 5.57 -18.11 -12.44
N TRP A 287 5.92 -17.16 -11.56
CA TRP A 287 6.92 -16.17 -11.91
C TRP A 287 8.25 -16.86 -12.25
N ARG A 288 8.67 -16.71 -13.48
CA ARG A 288 9.96 -17.20 -13.98
C ARG A 288 10.88 -16.00 -14.19
N ARG A 289 12.15 -16.18 -13.86
CA ARG A 289 13.21 -15.20 -14.08
C ARG A 289 13.56 -15.11 -15.59
N ASP A 290 12.60 -14.78 -16.42
CA ASP A 290 12.85 -14.41 -17.79
C ASP A 290 13.29 -12.96 -17.79
N GLY A 291 14.59 -12.72 -18.00
CA GLY A 291 15.29 -11.44 -17.84
C GLY A 291 14.82 -10.29 -18.75
N ASN A 292 13.64 -10.39 -19.35
CA ASN A 292 13.11 -9.39 -20.27
C ASN A 292 12.06 -8.46 -19.66
N ARG A 293 11.39 -8.82 -18.55
CA ARG A 293 10.34 -7.95 -17.97
C ARG A 293 10.87 -6.73 -17.23
N TYR A 294 12.12 -6.75 -16.77
CA TYR A 294 12.75 -5.59 -16.10
C TYR A 294 13.20 -4.48 -17.06
N ARG A 295 13.26 -4.74 -18.38
CA ARG A 295 13.69 -3.73 -19.35
C ARG A 295 12.67 -2.66 -19.67
N ASP A 296 11.41 -2.91 -19.34
CA ASP A 296 10.32 -1.98 -19.62
C ASP A 296 10.08 -0.95 -18.50
N PHE A 297 10.83 -1.05 -17.39
CA PHE A 297 10.70 -0.20 -16.20
C PHE A 297 11.90 0.74 -15.94
N VAL A 298 12.90 0.75 -16.86
CA VAL A 298 14.07 1.65 -16.77
C VAL A 298 14.01 2.73 -17.83
#